data_4eba7776493f0a5202c8a0d64e1941fa
#
_entry.id   4eba7776493f0a5202c8a0d64e1941fa
#
_cell.length_a   1.000
_cell.length_b   1.000
_cell.length_c   1.000
_cell.angle_alpha   90.00
_cell.angle_beta   90.00
_cell.angle_gamma   90.00
#
_symmetry.space_group_name_H-M   'P 1'
#
loop_
_entity.id
_entity.type
_entity.pdbx_description
1 polymer ?
#
loop_
_entity_poly.entity_id
_entity_poly.type
_entity_poly.pdbx_seq_one_letter_code
_entity_poly.pdbx_strand_id
1 'polypeptide(L)'
;MSFWKTLELCACALLLAATPATQAQMSKVKTVWIILMENHNWTGNNSGAAFGDPDIKGSSLAPYINGPLLATSAHAEQYYNPPGNHPSQPNYLWLEAGTNFGVLEDTQPGQPQLKTHMHLVRLLEEAGVSWRGYAEPDFGSPVYDVCPLDFTYLDVEHLAFVYFNDVNAGLNPKSKECIDHVRPYYQLATDLANQTSAQYNFITPNLCHDGHEGISPCDTTEPRDNTLRSDTWLKQNVPLITESAEYKAGGALFIIWDEAEDSGAYGDGPIGMFLLSPFAKGGGKKAYSNSIYYTHSSTLKTVEEIFGVTPLLGAAGDAATVDLSDFFK
;
A
#
# COMPACT_ATOMS: atom_id res chain seq x y z
N MET A 1 9.56 -39.65 63.98
CA MET A 1 8.77 -39.24 62.83
C MET A 1 9.30 -37.95 62.32
N SER A 2 10.10 -38.03 61.26
CA SER A 2 10.79 -36.88 60.65
C SER A 2 10.11 -36.57 59.31
N PHE A 3 9.54 -35.38 59.18
CA PHE A 3 8.94 -34.88 57.95
C PHE A 3 9.99 -34.09 57.16
N TRP A 4 10.41 -34.62 56.04
CA TRP A 4 11.20 -33.89 55.05
C TRP A 4 10.23 -33.17 54.13
N LYS A 5 10.29 -31.84 54.11
CA LYS A 5 9.64 -31.02 53.10
C LYS A 5 10.61 -30.81 51.94
N THR A 6 10.30 -31.41 50.80
CA THR A 6 10.96 -31.12 49.53
C THR A 6 10.44 -29.79 49.00
N LEU A 7 11.33 -28.83 48.82
CA LEU A 7 11.09 -27.55 48.13
C LEU A 7 11.29 -27.78 46.63
N GLU A 8 10.20 -27.79 45.84
CA GLU A 8 10.28 -27.76 44.39
C GLU A 8 10.58 -26.33 43.95
N LEU A 9 11.79 -26.06 43.46
CA LEU A 9 12.12 -24.85 42.73
C LEU A 9 11.50 -24.93 41.32
N CYS A 10 10.42 -24.20 41.08
CA CYS A 10 9.94 -23.91 39.74
C CYS A 10 10.90 -22.93 39.04
N ALA A 11 11.80 -23.45 38.24
CA ALA A 11 12.61 -22.63 37.33
C ALA A 11 11.74 -22.18 36.15
N CYS A 12 11.19 -20.98 36.22
CA CYS A 12 10.64 -20.31 35.05
C CYS A 12 11.78 -19.98 34.07
N ALA A 13 11.99 -20.84 33.09
CA ALA A 13 12.82 -20.52 31.94
C ALA A 13 12.10 -19.44 31.12
N LEU A 14 12.54 -18.19 31.24
CA LEU A 14 12.21 -17.13 30.28
C LEU A 14 12.82 -17.54 28.93
N LEU A 15 12.00 -18.10 28.06
CA LEU A 15 12.30 -18.19 26.64
C LEU A 15 12.31 -16.76 26.08
N LEU A 16 13.48 -16.12 26.08
CA LEU A 16 13.77 -14.99 25.23
C LEU A 16 13.76 -15.52 23.79
N ALA A 17 12.59 -15.44 23.14
CA ALA A 17 12.52 -15.65 21.70
C ALA A 17 13.42 -14.59 21.06
N ALA A 18 14.56 -15.00 20.52
CA ALA A 18 15.37 -14.12 19.68
C ALA A 18 14.52 -13.73 18.49
N THR A 19 14.16 -12.45 18.40
CA THR A 19 13.50 -11.91 17.21
C THR A 19 14.37 -12.21 15.99
N PRO A 20 13.79 -12.78 14.91
CA PRO A 20 14.56 -13.05 13.70
C PRO A 20 15.26 -11.77 13.22
N ALA A 21 16.44 -11.92 12.61
CA ALA A 21 17.22 -10.76 12.14
C ALA A 21 16.41 -9.85 11.18
N THR A 22 15.50 -10.41 10.42
CA THR A 22 14.57 -9.71 9.52
C THR A 22 13.61 -8.78 10.27
N GLN A 23 13.02 -9.24 11.38
CA GLN A 23 12.15 -8.42 12.24
C GLN A 23 12.91 -7.23 12.84
N ALA A 24 14.18 -7.46 13.24
CA ALA A 24 15.04 -6.40 13.75
C ALA A 24 15.41 -5.32 12.71
N GLN A 25 15.31 -5.62 11.41
CA GLN A 25 15.51 -4.62 10.36
C GLN A 25 14.23 -3.87 10.05
N MET A 26 13.06 -4.53 10.04
CA MET A 26 11.76 -3.88 9.90
C MET A 26 11.55 -2.82 10.97
N SER A 27 11.90 -3.10 12.22
CA SER A 27 11.78 -2.16 13.34
C SER A 27 12.66 -0.89 13.23
N LYS A 28 13.56 -0.83 12.25
CA LYS A 28 14.36 0.37 11.94
C LYS A 28 13.68 1.29 10.95
N VAL A 29 12.65 0.82 10.27
CA VAL A 29 11.86 1.65 9.36
C VAL A 29 11.12 2.72 10.19
N LYS A 30 11.24 3.96 9.75
CA LYS A 30 10.66 5.12 10.44
C LYS A 30 9.54 5.76 9.66
N THR A 31 9.58 5.61 8.33
CA THR A 31 8.63 6.21 7.42
C THR A 31 8.28 5.21 6.33
N VAL A 32 7.01 5.03 6.09
CA VAL A 32 6.47 4.16 5.05
C VAL A 32 5.75 5.00 4.01
N TRP A 33 6.01 4.73 2.75
CA TRP A 33 5.22 5.19 1.61
C TRP A 33 4.66 3.97 0.90
N ILE A 34 3.38 4.03 0.54
CA ILE A 34 2.73 3.08 -0.36
C ILE A 34 2.28 3.86 -1.59
N ILE A 35 2.71 3.46 -2.76
CA ILE A 35 2.12 3.87 -4.04
C ILE A 35 1.25 2.70 -4.49
N LEU A 36 -0.05 2.93 -4.61
CA LEU A 36 -0.98 1.92 -5.12
C LEU A 36 -1.33 2.26 -6.56
N MET A 37 -1.03 1.31 -7.44
CA MET A 37 -1.27 1.33 -8.87
C MET A 37 -2.49 0.45 -9.18
N GLU A 38 -3.00 0.54 -10.40
CA GLU A 38 -4.26 -0.10 -10.80
C GLU A 38 -4.06 -1.23 -11.82
N ASN A 39 -4.87 -2.25 -11.65
CA ASN A 39 -5.26 -3.34 -12.54
C ASN A 39 -4.19 -3.89 -13.49
N HIS A 40 -3.05 -4.40 -12.95
CA HIS A 40 -2.09 -5.06 -13.81
C HIS A 40 -1.51 -6.33 -13.20
N ASN A 41 -1.40 -7.36 -14.03
CA ASN A 41 -0.68 -8.56 -13.67
C ASN A 41 0.84 -8.36 -13.76
N TRP A 42 1.56 -8.86 -12.75
CA TRP A 42 3.01 -9.04 -12.87
C TRP A 42 3.34 -10.10 -13.93
N THR A 43 2.65 -11.23 -13.83
CA THR A 43 2.72 -12.36 -14.79
C THR A 43 1.38 -13.08 -14.83
N GLY A 44 1.15 -13.86 -15.89
CA GLY A 44 0.01 -14.78 -15.92
C GLY A 44 -1.30 -14.17 -16.41
N ASN A 45 -1.26 -13.00 -17.03
CA ASN A 45 -2.41 -12.49 -17.75
C ASN A 45 -2.72 -13.42 -18.93
N ASN A 46 -3.72 -14.28 -18.75
CA ASN A 46 -4.17 -15.25 -19.75
C ASN A 46 -5.44 -14.80 -20.47
N SER A 47 -5.96 -13.61 -20.16
CA SER A 47 -7.20 -13.07 -20.75
C SER A 47 -7.09 -12.91 -22.28
N GLY A 48 -5.87 -12.94 -22.80
CA GLY A 48 -5.61 -12.66 -24.20
C GLY A 48 -6.00 -11.23 -24.56
N ALA A 49 -5.98 -10.90 -25.81
CA ALA A 49 -6.25 -9.55 -26.31
C ALA A 49 -7.66 -8.98 -26.02
N ALA A 50 -8.45 -9.58 -25.14
CA ALA A 50 -9.79 -9.07 -24.82
C ALA A 50 -9.75 -7.76 -24.02
N PHE A 51 -8.70 -7.57 -23.17
CA PHE A 51 -8.45 -6.34 -22.43
C PHE A 51 -7.08 -5.71 -22.75
N GLY A 52 -6.25 -6.36 -23.53
CA GLY A 52 -5.17 -5.73 -24.28
C GLY A 52 -3.86 -5.48 -23.55
N ASP A 53 -3.82 -5.54 -22.25
CA ASP A 53 -2.63 -5.14 -21.50
C ASP A 53 -1.70 -6.32 -21.21
N PRO A 54 -0.42 -6.22 -21.61
CA PRO A 54 0.55 -7.26 -21.36
C PRO A 54 0.89 -7.31 -19.87
N ASP A 55 1.32 -8.50 -19.41
CA ASP A 55 2.01 -8.60 -18.13
C ASP A 55 3.08 -7.51 -17.99
N ILE A 56 3.22 -6.91 -16.80
CA ILE A 56 4.24 -5.90 -16.54
C ILE A 56 5.64 -6.49 -16.71
N LYS A 57 5.85 -7.72 -16.21
CA LYS A 57 7.15 -8.38 -16.26
C LYS A 57 7.59 -8.65 -17.70
N GLY A 58 8.67 -7.98 -18.09
CA GLY A 58 9.25 -8.13 -19.44
C GLY A 58 8.56 -7.28 -20.51
N SER A 59 7.53 -6.51 -20.18
CA SER A 59 6.88 -5.59 -21.12
C SER A 59 7.84 -4.50 -21.58
N SER A 60 7.87 -4.25 -22.89
CA SER A 60 8.58 -3.12 -23.47
C SER A 60 7.92 -1.76 -23.18
N LEU A 61 6.68 -1.79 -22.71
CA LEU A 61 5.91 -0.62 -22.29
C LEU A 61 6.21 -0.20 -20.84
N ALA A 62 6.92 -1.06 -20.09
CA ALA A 62 7.34 -0.79 -18.70
C ALA A 62 8.88 -0.77 -18.55
N PRO A 63 9.62 0.09 -19.30
CA PRO A 63 11.08 0.06 -19.31
C PRO A 63 11.73 0.51 -17.98
N TYR A 64 11.10 1.38 -17.22
CA TYR A 64 11.59 1.78 -15.90
C TYR A 64 11.37 0.67 -14.88
N ILE A 65 10.18 0.09 -14.84
CA ILE A 65 9.83 -1.02 -13.93
C ILE A 65 10.76 -2.21 -14.19
N ASN A 66 10.88 -2.66 -15.45
CA ASN A 66 11.71 -3.82 -15.82
C ASN A 66 13.22 -3.55 -15.81
N GLY A 67 13.62 -2.30 -15.76
CA GLY A 67 15.03 -1.88 -15.74
C GLY A 67 15.47 -1.39 -14.35
N PRO A 68 15.54 -0.06 -14.13
CA PRO A 68 16.08 0.52 -12.90
C PRO A 68 15.35 0.09 -11.64
N LEU A 69 14.01 0.03 -11.65
CA LEU A 69 13.22 -0.34 -10.47
C LEU A 69 13.49 -1.80 -10.07
N LEU A 70 13.32 -2.74 -11.00
CA LEU A 70 13.55 -4.16 -10.76
C LEU A 70 15.01 -4.45 -10.34
N ALA A 71 15.97 -3.73 -10.92
CA ALA A 71 17.39 -3.92 -10.62
C ALA A 71 17.78 -3.49 -9.19
N THR A 72 16.99 -2.64 -8.54
CA THR A 72 17.34 -2.04 -7.24
C THR A 72 16.38 -2.36 -6.12
N SER A 73 15.24 -2.97 -6.41
CA SER A 73 14.20 -3.30 -5.43
C SER A 73 14.28 -4.76 -4.96
N ALA A 74 13.66 -5.02 -3.83
CA ALA A 74 13.15 -6.34 -3.49
C ALA A 74 11.72 -6.47 -4.07
N HIS A 75 11.36 -7.61 -4.68
CA HIS A 75 10.05 -7.80 -5.29
C HIS A 75 9.49 -9.21 -5.05
N ALA A 76 8.16 -9.31 -4.98
CA ALA A 76 7.47 -10.57 -4.86
C ALA A 76 7.07 -11.10 -6.25
N GLU A 77 7.41 -12.37 -6.54
CA GLU A 77 6.95 -13.05 -7.74
C GLU A 77 5.52 -13.57 -7.61
N GLN A 78 5.02 -13.71 -6.38
CA GLN A 78 3.72 -14.30 -6.04
C GLN A 78 2.99 -13.40 -5.04
N TYR A 79 2.67 -12.17 -5.47
CA TYR A 79 1.85 -11.24 -4.71
C TYR A 79 0.50 -11.09 -5.41
N TYR A 80 -0.59 -11.19 -4.66
CA TYR A 80 -1.96 -11.23 -5.18
C TYR A 80 -2.85 -10.23 -4.46
N ASN A 81 -3.91 -9.76 -5.12
CA ASN A 81 -5.07 -9.25 -4.39
C ASN A 81 -5.70 -10.38 -3.54
N PRO A 82 -6.46 -10.08 -2.50
CA PRO A 82 -7.21 -11.10 -1.79
C PRO A 82 -8.16 -11.84 -2.72
N PRO A 83 -8.25 -13.18 -2.65
CA PRO A 83 -8.99 -13.97 -3.63
C PRO A 83 -10.44 -13.51 -3.82
N GLY A 84 -10.81 -13.21 -5.07
CA GLY A 84 -12.16 -12.75 -5.44
C GLY A 84 -12.50 -11.34 -4.95
N ASN A 85 -11.51 -10.57 -4.56
CA ASN A 85 -11.69 -9.20 -4.09
C ASN A 85 -11.58 -8.23 -5.28
N HIS A 86 -12.70 -7.92 -5.87
CA HIS A 86 -12.91 -7.02 -7.01
C HIS A 86 -14.20 -6.21 -6.81
N PRO A 87 -14.35 -5.03 -7.44
CA PRO A 87 -13.36 -4.26 -8.18
C PRO A 87 -12.34 -3.55 -7.27
N SER A 88 -11.82 -2.38 -7.69
CA SER A 88 -10.71 -1.69 -7.02
C SER A 88 -10.98 -1.32 -5.55
N GLN A 89 -12.10 -0.66 -5.24
CA GLN A 89 -12.41 -0.20 -3.87
C GLN A 89 -12.27 -1.27 -2.78
N PRO A 90 -12.76 -2.51 -2.94
CA PRO A 90 -12.52 -3.60 -2.00
C PRO A 90 -11.05 -3.81 -1.63
N ASN A 91 -10.13 -3.60 -2.57
CA ASN A 91 -8.69 -3.77 -2.37
C ASN A 91 -8.08 -2.63 -1.55
N TYR A 92 -8.51 -1.39 -1.81
CA TYR A 92 -8.14 -0.24 -0.99
C TYR A 92 -8.62 -0.39 0.45
N LEU A 93 -9.88 -0.82 0.65
CA LEU A 93 -10.42 -1.12 1.98
C LEU A 93 -9.65 -2.26 2.67
N TRP A 94 -9.20 -3.25 1.89
CA TRP A 94 -8.43 -4.37 2.46
C TRP A 94 -7.06 -3.95 2.96
N LEU A 95 -6.37 -3.06 2.24
CA LEU A 95 -5.11 -2.47 2.68
C LEU A 95 -5.27 -1.60 3.93
N GLU A 96 -6.46 -1.02 4.14
CA GLU A 96 -6.76 -0.17 5.29
C GLU A 96 -7.27 -0.95 6.51
N ALA A 97 -7.92 -2.11 6.31
CA ALA A 97 -8.61 -2.78 7.43
C ALA A 97 -8.48 -4.32 7.44
N GLY A 98 -7.82 -4.92 6.47
CA GLY A 98 -7.72 -6.38 6.33
C GLY A 98 -9.06 -7.05 5.99
N THR A 99 -10.02 -6.27 5.52
CA THR A 99 -11.35 -6.72 5.06
C THR A 99 -11.96 -5.67 4.15
N ASN A 100 -12.81 -6.10 3.22
CA ASN A 100 -13.59 -5.21 2.37
C ASN A 100 -14.97 -4.81 2.97
N PHE A 101 -15.30 -5.26 4.17
CA PHE A 101 -16.60 -5.02 4.83
C PHE A 101 -17.82 -5.48 4.02
N GLY A 102 -17.65 -6.41 3.07
CA GLY A 102 -18.70 -6.87 2.16
C GLY A 102 -18.97 -5.91 0.99
N VAL A 103 -18.12 -4.93 0.77
CA VAL A 103 -18.12 -4.07 -0.41
C VAL A 103 -17.61 -4.87 -1.60
N LEU A 104 -18.36 -4.86 -2.70
CA LEU A 104 -18.07 -5.59 -3.93
C LEU A 104 -18.34 -4.73 -5.17
N GLU A 105 -18.33 -3.41 -5.00
CA GLU A 105 -18.60 -2.42 -6.05
C GLU A 105 -17.82 -1.15 -5.73
N ASP A 106 -17.46 -0.36 -6.74
CA ASP A 106 -16.91 0.98 -6.56
C ASP A 106 -18.01 1.97 -6.27
N THR A 107 -17.93 2.64 -5.15
CA THR A 107 -19.00 3.48 -4.63
C THR A 107 -18.44 4.74 -3.98
N GLN A 108 -19.32 5.72 -3.74
CA GLN A 108 -18.95 6.92 -2.98
C GLN A 108 -18.99 6.66 -1.46
N PRO A 109 -18.23 7.42 -0.65
CA PRO A 109 -18.38 7.45 0.80
C PRO A 109 -19.84 7.60 1.22
N GLY A 110 -20.25 6.77 2.18
CA GLY A 110 -21.66 6.67 2.58
C GLY A 110 -22.39 5.44 2.02
N GLN A 111 -21.77 4.75 1.04
CA GLN A 111 -22.27 3.51 0.45
C GLN A 111 -21.09 2.51 0.28
N PRO A 112 -20.60 1.87 1.33
CA PRO A 112 -21.02 1.91 2.73
C PRO A 112 -20.49 3.11 3.52
N GLN A 113 -21.15 3.44 4.60
CA GLN A 113 -20.58 4.28 5.66
C GLN A 113 -20.03 3.39 6.76
N LEU A 114 -18.70 3.35 6.90
CA LEU A 114 -18.03 2.53 7.88
C LEU A 114 -17.93 3.25 9.22
N LYS A 115 -18.50 2.65 10.26
CA LYS A 115 -18.56 3.23 11.61
C LYS A 115 -17.58 2.58 12.59
N THR A 116 -16.82 1.63 12.13
CA THR A 116 -15.78 0.99 12.93
C THR A 116 -14.59 1.92 13.10
N HIS A 117 -13.87 1.77 14.21
CA HIS A 117 -12.54 2.36 14.45
C HIS A 117 -11.42 1.35 14.22
N MET A 118 -11.76 0.15 13.74
CA MET A 118 -10.81 -0.91 13.44
C MET A 118 -10.32 -0.77 12.01
N HIS A 119 -9.46 0.22 11.78
CA HIS A 119 -8.78 0.46 10.53
C HIS A 119 -7.41 1.13 10.78
N LEU A 120 -6.52 1.02 9.82
CA LEU A 120 -5.09 1.29 9.99
C LEU A 120 -4.80 2.71 10.45
N VAL A 121 -5.28 3.73 9.73
CA VAL A 121 -4.92 5.12 10.08
C VAL A 121 -5.42 5.51 11.45
N ARG A 122 -6.54 4.99 11.91
CA ARG A 122 -7.03 5.19 13.27
C ARG A 122 -6.11 4.57 14.31
N LEU A 123 -5.70 3.32 14.11
CA LEU A 123 -4.79 2.65 15.03
C LEU A 123 -3.38 3.28 15.02
N LEU A 124 -2.93 3.80 13.89
CA LEU A 124 -1.69 4.59 13.79
C LEU A 124 -1.77 5.84 14.66
N GLU A 125 -2.87 6.60 14.58
CA GLU A 125 -3.08 7.80 15.44
C GLU A 125 -3.06 7.46 16.91
N GLU A 126 -3.75 6.39 17.31
CA GLU A 126 -3.78 5.91 18.69
C GLU A 126 -2.37 5.52 19.19
N ALA A 127 -1.51 5.05 18.29
CA ALA A 127 -0.11 4.77 18.55
C ALA A 127 0.80 6.00 18.47
N GLY A 128 0.27 7.18 18.14
CA GLY A 128 1.04 8.42 17.96
C GLY A 128 1.84 8.46 16.66
N VAL A 129 1.46 7.66 15.68
CA VAL A 129 2.06 7.61 14.33
C VAL A 129 1.27 8.52 13.40
N SER A 130 1.93 9.50 12.80
CA SER A 130 1.29 10.41 11.85
C SER A 130 1.05 9.72 10.51
N TRP A 131 -0.05 10.10 9.84
CA TRP A 131 -0.39 9.58 8.53
C TRP A 131 -0.81 10.66 7.54
N ARG A 132 -0.71 10.38 6.24
CA ARG A 132 -1.26 11.17 5.13
C ARG A 132 -1.64 10.31 3.96
N GLY A 133 -2.75 10.69 3.30
CA GLY A 133 -3.11 10.26 1.96
C GLY A 133 -2.78 11.37 0.96
N TYR A 134 -2.02 11.07 -0.07
CA TYR A 134 -1.72 11.99 -1.18
C TYR A 134 -2.43 11.50 -2.43
N ALA A 135 -3.48 12.20 -2.83
CA ALA A 135 -4.25 11.87 -4.02
C ALA A 135 -3.89 12.81 -5.18
N GLU A 136 -3.58 12.25 -6.34
CA GLU A 136 -3.42 13.02 -7.56
C GLU A 136 -4.80 13.32 -8.14
N PRO A 137 -5.15 14.60 -8.41
CA PRO A 137 -6.47 14.93 -8.92
C PRO A 137 -6.61 14.55 -10.40
N ASP A 138 -7.79 14.08 -10.79
CA ASP A 138 -8.14 13.76 -12.18
C ASP A 138 -8.52 15.01 -12.96
N PHE A 139 -9.22 15.93 -12.30
CA PHE A 139 -9.78 17.12 -12.93
C PHE A 139 -9.48 18.39 -12.13
N GLY A 140 -9.07 19.42 -12.84
CA GLY A 140 -9.00 20.78 -12.31
C GLY A 140 -7.98 20.99 -11.20
N SER A 141 -8.12 22.10 -10.48
CA SER A 141 -7.30 22.39 -9.30
C SER A 141 -7.98 21.77 -8.08
N PRO A 142 -7.25 20.96 -7.31
CA PRO A 142 -7.80 20.33 -6.14
C PRO A 142 -8.26 21.38 -5.12
N VAL A 143 -9.41 21.12 -4.51
CA VAL A 143 -9.94 21.93 -3.42
C VAL A 143 -9.35 21.40 -2.12
N TYR A 144 -8.41 22.14 -1.54
CA TYR A 144 -7.65 21.72 -0.35
C TYR A 144 -8.38 21.83 0.97
N ASP A 145 -9.51 22.50 0.98
CA ASP A 145 -10.27 22.81 2.18
C ASP A 145 -11.60 22.03 2.25
N VAL A 146 -11.67 20.91 1.51
CA VAL A 146 -12.82 20.03 1.48
C VAL A 146 -12.36 18.58 1.53
N CYS A 147 -13.04 17.77 2.36
CA CYS A 147 -12.89 16.33 2.33
C CYS A 147 -13.49 15.78 1.02
N PRO A 148 -12.77 14.99 0.22
CA PRO A 148 -13.32 14.39 -0.98
C PRO A 148 -14.33 13.30 -0.61
N LEU A 149 -15.57 13.49 -0.99
CA LEU A 149 -16.67 12.56 -0.69
C LEU A 149 -17.44 12.13 -1.94
N ASP A 150 -16.97 12.52 -3.11
CA ASP A 150 -17.54 12.19 -4.41
C ASP A 150 -16.47 12.21 -5.51
N PHE A 151 -16.83 11.80 -6.72
CA PHE A 151 -15.97 11.75 -7.90
C PHE A 151 -15.75 13.09 -8.59
N THR A 152 -15.93 14.22 -7.94
CA THR A 152 -15.85 15.53 -8.59
C THR A 152 -14.44 15.88 -9.06
N TYR A 153 -13.42 15.47 -8.34
CA TYR A 153 -12.02 15.88 -8.60
C TYR A 153 -11.02 14.72 -8.65
N LEU A 154 -11.41 13.54 -8.18
CA LEU A 154 -10.57 12.36 -8.09
C LEU A 154 -11.45 11.11 -7.95
N ASP A 155 -10.87 9.95 -8.18
CA ASP A 155 -11.52 8.69 -7.88
C ASP A 155 -11.47 8.41 -6.38
N VAL A 156 -12.60 8.73 -5.75
CA VAL A 156 -12.71 8.68 -4.29
C VAL A 156 -12.65 7.26 -3.74
N GLU A 157 -13.00 6.25 -4.53
CA GLU A 157 -12.85 4.83 -4.18
C GLU A 157 -11.41 4.43 -3.92
N HIS A 158 -10.46 5.14 -4.50
CA HIS A 158 -9.02 4.94 -4.26
C HIS A 158 -8.53 5.56 -2.94
N LEU A 159 -9.43 6.07 -2.11
CA LEU A 159 -9.11 6.67 -0.80
C LEU A 159 -9.85 5.95 0.33
N ALA A 160 -9.43 4.73 0.68
CA ALA A 160 -10.11 3.89 1.68
C ALA A 160 -10.48 4.62 2.96
N PHE A 161 -9.60 5.49 3.47
CA PHE A 161 -9.78 6.17 4.76
C PHE A 161 -10.96 7.14 4.78
N VAL A 162 -11.39 7.73 3.63
CA VAL A 162 -12.55 8.65 3.61
C VAL A 162 -13.91 7.93 3.71
N TYR A 163 -13.92 6.60 3.71
CA TYR A 163 -15.12 5.81 3.96
C TYR A 163 -15.43 5.63 5.45
N PHE A 164 -14.45 5.87 6.32
CA PHE A 164 -14.62 5.73 7.75
C PHE A 164 -15.18 7.00 8.40
N ASN A 165 -16.16 6.79 9.28
CA ASN A 165 -16.94 7.87 9.88
C ASN A 165 -16.12 8.81 10.78
N ASP A 166 -15.09 8.32 11.41
CA ASP A 166 -14.15 9.11 12.22
C ASP A 166 -13.27 10.01 11.36
N VAL A 167 -12.93 9.61 10.14
CA VAL A 167 -12.21 10.45 9.17
C VAL A 167 -13.14 11.45 8.51
N ASN A 168 -14.29 11.00 7.96
CA ASN A 168 -15.19 11.87 7.19
C ASN A 168 -16.22 12.65 8.07
N ALA A 169 -16.21 12.44 9.39
CA ALA A 169 -17.11 13.07 10.35
C ALA A 169 -18.61 12.95 9.99
N GLY A 170 -19.02 11.77 9.51
CA GLY A 170 -20.40 11.53 9.10
C GLY A 170 -20.78 12.17 7.78
N LEU A 171 -19.90 12.09 6.79
CA LEU A 171 -20.03 12.70 5.46
C LEU A 171 -20.03 14.23 5.50
N ASN A 172 -19.22 14.79 6.38
CA ASN A 172 -19.04 16.24 6.46
C ASN A 172 -17.88 16.68 5.54
N PRO A 173 -18.15 17.43 4.47
CA PRO A 173 -17.09 17.92 3.58
C PRO A 173 -16.14 18.91 4.26
N LYS A 174 -16.46 19.36 5.47
CA LYS A 174 -15.58 20.19 6.32
C LYS A 174 -14.97 19.38 7.48
N SER A 175 -14.91 18.06 7.38
CA SER A 175 -14.21 17.24 8.34
C SER A 175 -12.75 17.69 8.44
N LYS A 176 -12.36 18.15 9.62
CA LYS A 176 -11.00 18.61 9.87
C LYS A 176 -10.01 17.43 9.76
N GLU A 177 -10.40 16.29 10.28
CA GLU A 177 -9.62 15.05 10.21
C GLU A 177 -9.27 14.70 8.76
N CYS A 178 -10.27 14.64 7.90
CA CYS A 178 -10.08 14.37 6.49
C CYS A 178 -9.23 15.44 5.80
N ILE A 179 -9.54 16.74 6.00
CA ILE A 179 -8.85 17.84 5.33
C ILE A 179 -7.37 17.93 5.73
N ASP A 180 -7.04 17.65 6.98
CA ASP A 180 -5.67 17.73 7.48
C ASP A 180 -4.80 16.59 6.93
N HIS A 181 -5.40 15.42 6.66
CA HIS A 181 -4.67 14.21 6.30
C HIS A 181 -4.74 13.87 4.81
N VAL A 182 -5.90 14.09 4.15
CA VAL A 182 -6.03 13.84 2.71
C VAL A 182 -5.58 15.06 1.94
N ARG A 183 -4.45 14.93 1.25
CA ARG A 183 -3.77 16.05 0.61
C ARG A 183 -3.57 15.80 -0.88
N PRO A 184 -3.55 16.84 -1.69
CA PRO A 184 -3.24 16.68 -3.09
C PRO A 184 -1.79 16.25 -3.29
N TYR A 185 -1.57 15.39 -4.26
CA TYR A 185 -0.30 14.74 -4.51
C TYR A 185 0.89 15.72 -4.67
N TYR A 186 0.73 16.85 -5.33
CA TYR A 186 1.83 17.81 -5.53
C TYR A 186 2.38 18.37 -4.19
N GLN A 187 1.64 18.26 -3.10
CA GLN A 187 2.13 18.66 -1.79
C GLN A 187 3.24 17.73 -1.28
N LEU A 188 3.26 16.47 -1.73
CA LEU A 188 4.30 15.51 -1.36
C LEU A 188 5.71 16.05 -1.60
N ALA A 189 5.96 16.66 -2.77
CA ALA A 189 7.28 17.21 -3.09
C ALA A 189 7.71 18.31 -2.10
N THR A 190 6.76 19.14 -1.66
CA THR A 190 7.00 20.18 -0.65
C THR A 190 7.27 19.56 0.72
N ASP A 191 6.48 18.57 1.11
CA ASP A 191 6.63 17.89 2.41
C ASP A 191 7.97 17.15 2.48
N LEU A 192 8.37 16.44 1.42
CA LEU A 192 9.68 15.79 1.33
C LEU A 192 10.85 16.79 1.40
N ALA A 193 10.73 17.93 0.69
CA ALA A 193 11.77 18.99 0.72
C ALA A 193 11.93 19.62 2.12
N ASN A 194 10.83 19.76 2.85
CA ASN A 194 10.79 20.33 4.20
C ASN A 194 10.99 19.29 5.31
N GLN A 195 11.05 18.00 4.99
CA GLN A 195 11.09 16.89 5.95
C GLN A 195 9.87 16.93 6.90
N THR A 196 8.70 17.12 6.33
CA THR A 196 7.40 17.18 7.02
C THR A 196 6.41 16.11 6.55
N SER A 197 6.90 15.07 5.86
CA SER A 197 6.09 13.90 5.51
C SER A 197 5.59 13.23 6.79
N ALA A 198 4.43 12.60 6.69
CA ALA A 198 3.95 11.75 7.78
C ALA A 198 4.81 10.48 7.90
N GLN A 199 4.68 9.75 9.02
CA GLN A 199 5.36 8.48 9.19
C GLN A 199 4.74 7.39 8.29
N TYR A 200 3.44 7.42 8.05
CA TYR A 200 2.73 6.60 7.08
C TYR A 200 2.13 7.47 5.99
N ASN A 201 2.43 7.17 4.74
CA ASN A 201 1.99 7.93 3.58
C ASN A 201 1.41 6.97 2.53
N PHE A 202 0.16 7.19 2.14
CA PHE A 202 -0.51 6.46 1.09
C PHE A 202 -0.66 7.36 -0.14
N ILE A 203 -0.22 6.90 -1.30
CA ILE A 203 -0.14 7.70 -2.52
C ILE A 203 -0.98 7.03 -3.59
N THR A 204 -1.92 7.79 -4.14
CA THR A 204 -2.82 7.36 -5.20
C THR A 204 -2.57 8.22 -6.43
N PRO A 205 -1.98 7.68 -7.50
CA PRO A 205 -1.98 8.32 -8.80
C PRO A 205 -3.41 8.51 -9.31
N ASN A 206 -3.60 9.41 -10.26
CA ASN A 206 -4.90 9.59 -10.91
C ASN A 206 -5.10 8.55 -12.02
N LEU A 207 -6.31 8.50 -12.61
CA LEU A 207 -6.69 7.58 -13.69
C LEU A 207 -5.80 7.63 -14.93
N CYS A 208 -5.02 8.69 -15.11
CA CYS A 208 -4.06 8.79 -16.20
C CYS A 208 -2.74 8.10 -15.89
N HIS A 209 -2.41 7.93 -14.61
CA HIS A 209 -1.08 7.53 -14.17
C HIS A 209 -1.07 6.24 -13.35
N ASP A 210 -2.23 5.81 -12.87
CA ASP A 210 -2.37 4.59 -12.06
C ASP A 210 -2.10 3.29 -12.83
N GLY A 211 -2.33 3.30 -14.14
CA GLY A 211 -2.11 2.16 -15.02
C GLY A 211 -3.39 1.53 -15.55
N HIS A 212 -4.56 1.84 -15.01
CA HIS A 212 -5.82 1.19 -15.37
C HIS A 212 -6.41 1.77 -16.65
N GLU A 213 -6.72 3.05 -16.69
CA GLU A 213 -7.45 3.63 -17.82
C GLU A 213 -6.62 4.57 -18.70
N GLY A 214 -6.82 4.43 -19.98
CA GLY A 214 -6.16 5.23 -21.00
C GLY A 214 -6.99 6.41 -21.49
N ILE A 215 -8.06 6.82 -20.77
CA ILE A 215 -9.09 7.71 -21.28
C ILE A 215 -9.07 9.07 -20.57
N SER A 216 -9.80 10.03 -21.14
CA SER A 216 -10.04 11.36 -20.54
C SER A 216 -10.15 11.28 -19.01
N PRO A 217 -9.41 12.12 -18.26
CA PRO A 217 -8.97 13.47 -18.66
C PRO A 217 -7.51 13.59 -19.10
N CYS A 218 -6.88 12.50 -19.47
CA CYS A 218 -5.45 12.47 -19.75
C CYS A 218 -5.02 13.47 -20.81
N ASP A 219 -3.88 14.09 -20.60
CA ASP A 219 -3.27 15.00 -21.57
C ASP A 219 -3.00 14.25 -22.88
N THR A 220 -3.43 14.80 -23.99
CA THR A 220 -3.22 14.22 -25.32
C THR A 220 -1.75 14.16 -25.74
N THR A 221 -0.86 14.81 -25.00
CA THR A 221 0.60 14.76 -25.17
C THR A 221 1.23 13.57 -24.47
N GLU A 222 0.51 12.95 -23.49
CA GLU A 222 0.96 11.75 -22.81
C GLU A 222 0.91 10.52 -23.74
N PRO A 223 1.71 9.48 -23.48
CA PRO A 223 1.55 8.20 -24.15
C PRO A 223 0.10 7.71 -24.06
N ARG A 224 -0.41 7.10 -25.12
CA ARG A 224 -1.80 6.57 -25.08
C ARG A 224 -1.93 5.27 -24.33
N ASP A 225 -0.82 4.57 -24.18
CA ASP A 225 -0.74 3.30 -23.48
C ASP A 225 -0.65 3.53 -21.98
N ASN A 226 -1.57 2.95 -21.21
CA ASN A 226 -1.68 3.09 -19.77
C ASN A 226 -0.47 2.50 -19.03
N THR A 227 0.05 1.33 -19.45
CA THR A 227 1.28 0.75 -18.88
C THR A 227 2.47 1.69 -19.04
N LEU A 228 2.63 2.29 -20.22
CA LEU A 228 3.74 3.23 -20.48
C LEU A 228 3.59 4.52 -19.70
N ARG A 229 2.36 4.99 -19.49
CA ARG A 229 2.10 6.18 -18.65
C ARG A 229 2.43 5.93 -17.19
N SER A 230 1.96 4.82 -16.64
CA SER A 230 2.24 4.43 -15.25
C SER A 230 3.74 4.24 -15.02
N ASP A 231 4.44 3.58 -15.95
CA ASP A 231 5.90 3.43 -15.91
C ASP A 231 6.63 4.78 -15.95
N THR A 232 6.15 5.70 -16.80
CA THR A 232 6.71 7.04 -16.91
C THR A 232 6.47 7.85 -15.64
N TRP A 233 5.27 7.76 -15.07
CA TRP A 233 4.93 8.39 -13.80
C TRP A 233 5.80 7.86 -12.65
N LEU A 234 5.94 6.55 -12.52
CA LEU A 234 6.83 5.93 -11.53
C LEU A 234 8.28 6.38 -11.71
N LYS A 235 8.77 6.44 -12.95
CA LYS A 235 10.12 6.92 -13.26
C LYS A 235 10.38 8.35 -12.77
N GLN A 236 9.36 9.20 -12.82
CA GLN A 236 9.46 10.60 -12.38
C GLN A 236 9.31 10.73 -10.86
N ASN A 237 8.46 9.94 -10.24
CA ASN A 237 7.99 10.15 -8.88
C ASN A 237 8.71 9.29 -7.83
N VAL A 238 9.13 8.07 -8.15
CA VAL A 238 9.90 7.23 -7.23
C VAL A 238 11.19 7.90 -6.76
N PRO A 239 11.99 8.56 -7.62
CA PRO A 239 13.18 9.27 -7.18
C PRO A 239 12.91 10.40 -6.18
N LEU A 240 11.76 11.09 -6.25
CA LEU A 240 11.40 12.14 -5.28
C LEU A 240 11.42 11.60 -3.85
N ILE A 241 10.88 10.39 -3.67
CA ILE A 241 10.83 9.72 -2.36
C ILE A 241 12.21 9.16 -2.01
N THR A 242 12.80 8.35 -2.89
CA THR A 242 14.02 7.59 -2.57
C THR A 242 15.27 8.47 -2.41
N GLU A 243 15.25 9.69 -2.97
CA GLU A 243 16.32 10.67 -2.79
C GLU A 243 16.09 11.60 -1.60
N SER A 244 14.91 11.56 -0.96
CA SER A 244 14.59 12.38 0.21
C SER A 244 15.48 12.04 1.42
N ALA A 245 15.61 12.99 2.33
CA ALA A 245 16.35 12.81 3.58
C ALA A 245 15.64 11.80 4.49
N GLU A 246 14.31 11.82 4.50
CA GLU A 246 13.48 10.93 5.33
C GLU A 246 13.61 9.48 4.88
N TYR A 247 13.58 9.21 3.57
CA TYR A 247 13.83 7.86 3.04
C TYR A 247 15.23 7.36 3.42
N LYS A 248 16.25 8.18 3.22
CA LYS A 248 17.64 7.83 3.55
C LYS A 248 17.85 7.59 5.05
N ALA A 249 17.07 8.26 5.90
CA ALA A 249 17.11 8.10 7.37
C ALA A 249 16.40 6.84 7.88
N GLY A 250 15.68 6.14 7.02
CA GLY A 250 15.00 4.89 7.41
C GLY A 250 13.63 4.72 6.75
N GLY A 251 13.53 5.02 5.47
CA GLY A 251 12.30 4.85 4.71
C GLY A 251 12.09 3.45 4.15
N ALA A 252 10.83 3.12 3.91
CA ALA A 252 10.40 1.99 3.10
C ALA A 252 9.33 2.47 2.12
N LEU A 253 9.57 2.28 0.83
CA LEU A 253 8.61 2.56 -0.24
C LEU A 253 8.13 1.24 -0.82
N PHE A 254 6.83 1.00 -0.69
CA PHE A 254 6.12 -0.09 -1.36
C PHE A 254 5.43 0.46 -2.61
N ILE A 255 5.57 -0.22 -3.73
CA ILE A 255 4.83 0.01 -4.96
C ILE A 255 4.05 -1.26 -5.22
N ILE A 256 2.73 -1.16 -5.26
CA ILE A 256 1.81 -2.31 -5.28
C ILE A 256 0.74 -2.00 -6.31
N TRP A 257 0.24 -3.03 -6.99
CA TRP A 257 -1.00 -2.96 -7.76
C TRP A 257 -2.16 -3.45 -6.90
N ASP A 258 -3.33 -2.90 -7.11
CA ASP A 258 -4.52 -3.19 -6.30
C ASP A 258 -5.11 -4.58 -6.60
N GLU A 259 -5.24 -4.91 -7.88
CA GLU A 259 -5.79 -6.18 -8.34
C GLU A 259 -5.23 -6.61 -9.69
N ALA A 260 -5.52 -7.85 -10.07
CA ALA A 260 -5.20 -8.38 -11.39
C ALA A 260 -6.18 -7.84 -12.43
N GLU A 261 -5.72 -7.66 -13.67
CA GLU A 261 -6.54 -7.22 -14.81
C GLU A 261 -7.71 -8.17 -15.10
N ASP A 262 -7.57 -9.46 -14.80
CA ASP A 262 -8.55 -10.47 -15.12
C ASP A 262 -9.12 -11.14 -13.86
N SER A 263 -10.33 -10.76 -13.51
CA SER A 263 -11.10 -11.37 -12.41
C SER A 263 -12.00 -12.53 -12.85
N GLY A 264 -11.96 -12.87 -14.14
CA GLY A 264 -12.96 -13.75 -14.76
C GLY A 264 -12.62 -15.24 -14.70
N ALA A 265 -12.80 -15.92 -15.84
CA ALA A 265 -12.68 -17.38 -15.97
C ALA A 265 -11.27 -17.92 -15.71
N TYR A 266 -10.28 -17.08 -15.71
CA TYR A 266 -8.85 -17.44 -15.58
C TYR A 266 -8.32 -17.23 -14.15
N GLY A 267 -9.08 -16.52 -13.30
CA GLY A 267 -8.68 -16.18 -11.91
C GLY A 267 -7.58 -15.12 -11.84
N ASP A 268 -7.30 -14.67 -10.62
CA ASP A 268 -6.30 -13.65 -10.35
C ASP A 268 -4.88 -14.20 -10.61
N GLY A 269 -4.13 -13.53 -11.47
CA GLY A 269 -2.69 -13.73 -11.60
C GLY A 269 -1.93 -12.96 -10.50
N PRO A 270 -0.59 -13.20 -10.36
CA PRO A 270 0.21 -12.34 -9.52
C PRO A 270 0.18 -10.90 -10.04
N ILE A 271 0.01 -9.96 -9.11
CA ILE A 271 0.13 -8.51 -9.36
C ILE A 271 1.51 -8.01 -8.97
N GLY A 272 1.85 -6.76 -9.29
CA GLY A 272 3.16 -6.20 -8.94
C GLY A 272 3.29 -5.86 -7.46
N MET A 273 4.45 -6.12 -6.87
CA MET A 273 4.85 -5.61 -5.56
C MET A 273 6.37 -5.42 -5.49
N PHE A 274 6.79 -4.19 -5.25
CA PHE A 274 8.20 -3.81 -5.09
C PHE A 274 8.41 -3.10 -3.75
N LEU A 275 9.52 -3.42 -3.10
CA LEU A 275 9.99 -2.75 -1.89
C LEU A 275 11.36 -2.12 -2.14
N LEU A 276 11.42 -0.81 -1.95
CA LEU A 276 12.69 -0.07 -1.88
C LEU A 276 12.91 0.39 -0.44
N SER A 277 14.06 0.04 0.13
CA SER A 277 14.46 0.50 1.46
C SER A 277 15.96 0.32 1.65
N PRO A 278 16.64 1.21 2.40
CA PRO A 278 18.01 0.95 2.84
C PRO A 278 18.15 -0.34 3.66
N PHE A 279 17.04 -0.80 4.27
CA PHE A 279 16.98 -2.01 5.09
C PHE A 279 16.50 -3.25 4.33
N ALA A 280 16.03 -3.11 3.10
CA ALA A 280 15.65 -4.25 2.28
C ALA A 280 16.86 -5.10 1.88
N LYS A 281 16.64 -6.36 1.59
CA LYS A 281 17.64 -7.22 0.94
C LYS A 281 18.05 -6.56 -0.38
N GLY A 282 19.37 -6.50 -0.65
CA GLY A 282 19.88 -5.68 -1.74
C GLY A 282 20.09 -4.20 -1.38
N GLY A 283 19.40 -3.66 -0.37
CA GLY A 283 19.61 -2.31 0.18
C GLY A 283 19.34 -1.18 -0.81
N GLY A 284 18.38 -1.35 -1.71
CA GLY A 284 18.11 -0.38 -2.78
C GLY A 284 19.19 -0.33 -3.87
N LYS A 285 20.06 -1.35 -3.96
CA LYS A 285 21.22 -1.38 -4.89
C LYS A 285 21.29 -2.64 -5.73
N LYS A 286 20.60 -3.69 -5.33
CA LYS A 286 20.55 -4.98 -6.02
C LYS A 286 19.16 -5.55 -5.93
N ALA A 287 18.73 -6.20 -6.99
CA ALA A 287 17.50 -6.96 -7.00
C ALA A 287 17.53 -8.08 -5.95
N TYR A 288 16.39 -8.32 -5.34
CA TYR A 288 16.07 -9.51 -4.57
C TYR A 288 14.65 -9.95 -4.90
N SER A 289 14.39 -11.22 -5.04
CA SER A 289 13.02 -11.73 -5.20
C SER A 289 12.82 -13.04 -4.46
N ASN A 290 11.58 -13.34 -4.16
CA ASN A 290 11.14 -14.64 -3.70
C ASN A 290 9.79 -15.02 -4.34
N SER A 291 9.38 -16.29 -4.15
CA SER A 291 8.11 -16.83 -4.62
C SER A 291 7.22 -17.27 -3.46
N ILE A 292 7.31 -16.60 -2.33
CA ILE A 292 6.39 -16.78 -1.21
C ILE A 292 5.06 -16.14 -1.61
N TYR A 293 3.96 -16.81 -1.27
CA TYR A 293 2.62 -16.29 -1.51
C TYR A 293 2.32 -15.14 -0.54
N TYR A 294 2.00 -13.97 -1.10
CA TYR A 294 1.62 -12.77 -0.36
C TYR A 294 0.34 -12.17 -0.90
N THR A 295 -0.31 -11.38 -0.09
CA THR A 295 -1.49 -10.58 -0.48
C THR A 295 -1.43 -9.19 0.16
N HIS A 296 -2.44 -8.35 -0.08
CA HIS A 296 -2.61 -7.08 0.63
C HIS A 296 -2.60 -7.24 2.14
N SER A 297 -3.10 -8.38 2.67
CA SER A 297 -3.00 -8.68 4.11
C SER A 297 -1.54 -8.76 4.58
N SER A 298 -0.64 -9.23 3.73
CA SER A 298 0.80 -9.30 4.04
C SER A 298 1.42 -7.92 4.15
N THR A 299 1.02 -6.99 3.28
CA THR A 299 1.46 -5.59 3.34
C THR A 299 0.89 -4.90 4.56
N LEU A 300 -0.41 -5.02 4.83
CA LEU A 300 -1.05 -4.44 6.01
C LEU A 300 -0.36 -4.93 7.29
N LYS A 301 -0.20 -6.24 7.45
CA LYS A 301 0.51 -6.85 8.58
C LYS A 301 1.92 -6.27 8.76
N THR A 302 2.66 -6.12 7.67
CA THR A 302 4.01 -5.56 7.69
C THR A 302 4.03 -4.12 8.18
N VAL A 303 3.09 -3.29 7.73
CA VAL A 303 2.96 -1.89 8.18
C VAL A 303 2.62 -1.82 9.66
N GLU A 304 1.65 -2.63 10.10
CA GLU A 304 1.27 -2.74 11.51
C GLU A 304 2.47 -3.15 12.40
N GLU A 305 3.25 -4.13 11.97
CA GLU A 305 4.44 -4.60 12.69
C GLU A 305 5.58 -3.57 12.68
N ILE A 306 5.78 -2.82 11.60
CA ILE A 306 6.75 -1.72 11.52
C ILE A 306 6.47 -0.67 12.59
N PHE A 307 5.20 -0.29 12.75
CA PHE A 307 4.80 0.75 13.69
C PHE A 307 4.39 0.21 15.07
N GLY A 308 4.38 -1.10 15.25
CA GLY A 308 4.00 -1.75 16.52
C GLY A 308 2.52 -1.59 16.87
N VAL A 309 1.66 -1.45 15.87
CA VAL A 309 0.22 -1.26 16.04
C VAL A 309 -0.46 -2.60 16.37
N THR A 310 -1.38 -2.58 17.31
CA THR A 310 -2.15 -3.77 17.74
C THR A 310 -3.57 -3.37 18.16
N PRO A 311 -4.57 -4.27 17.98
CA PRO A 311 -4.48 -5.61 17.39
C PRO A 311 -4.25 -5.54 15.88
N LEU A 312 -3.73 -6.61 15.27
CA LEU A 312 -3.65 -6.73 13.81
C LEU A 312 -5.06 -6.76 13.22
N LEU A 313 -5.25 -6.10 12.10
CA LEU A 313 -6.55 -5.85 11.47
C LEU A 313 -6.98 -7.00 10.56
N GLY A 314 -8.22 -7.44 10.68
CA GLY A 314 -8.85 -8.38 9.76
C GLY A 314 -7.94 -9.57 9.40
N ALA A 315 -7.81 -9.84 8.11
CA ALA A 315 -6.98 -10.94 7.61
C ALA A 315 -5.47 -10.77 7.84
N ALA A 316 -4.99 -9.57 8.17
CA ALA A 316 -3.60 -9.38 8.60
C ALA A 316 -3.31 -10.10 9.93
N GLY A 317 -4.33 -10.23 10.79
CA GLY A 317 -4.27 -10.98 12.05
C GLY A 317 -4.36 -12.50 11.91
N ASP A 318 -4.63 -13.02 10.75
CA ASP A 318 -4.71 -14.46 10.53
C ASP A 318 -3.34 -15.12 10.66
N ALA A 319 -3.31 -16.26 11.34
CA ALA A 319 -2.07 -17.00 11.57
C ALA A 319 -1.41 -17.50 10.27
N ALA A 320 -2.20 -17.65 9.20
CA ALA A 320 -1.71 -18.05 7.89
C ALA A 320 -1.14 -16.88 7.06
N THR A 321 -1.43 -15.64 7.44
CA THR A 321 -0.92 -14.46 6.73
C THR A 321 0.56 -14.28 7.02
N VAL A 322 1.37 -14.40 5.98
CA VAL A 322 2.81 -14.17 6.03
C VAL A 322 3.09 -12.68 5.82
N ASP A 323 3.90 -12.07 6.68
CA ASP A 323 4.39 -10.71 6.50
C ASP A 323 5.48 -10.62 5.41
N LEU A 324 5.88 -9.40 5.07
CA LEU A 324 6.94 -9.16 4.09
C LEU A 324 8.34 -9.12 4.70
N SER A 325 8.53 -9.66 5.91
CA SER A 325 9.82 -9.62 6.63
C SER A 325 10.96 -10.28 5.86
N ASP A 326 10.65 -11.27 5.00
CA ASP A 326 11.67 -11.91 4.15
C ASP A 326 12.33 -10.93 3.17
N PHE A 327 11.73 -9.79 2.86
CA PHE A 327 12.36 -8.76 2.02
C PHE A 327 13.34 -7.88 2.77
N PHE A 328 13.38 -7.93 4.09
CA PHE A 328 14.32 -7.18 4.92
C PHE A 328 15.57 -7.99 5.24
N LYS A 329 16.68 -7.30 5.59
CA LYS A 329 18.00 -7.92 5.85
C LYS A 329 18.04 -8.62 7.20
#